data_b6f2b7880669fec64c6c147c4a24553a
#
_entry.id   b6f2b7880669fec64c6c147c4a24553a
#
_cell.length_a   1.000
_cell.length_b   1.000
_cell.length_c   1.000
_cell.angle_alpha   90.00
_cell.angle_beta   90.00
_cell.angle_gamma   90.00
#
_symmetry.space_group_name_H-M   'P 1'
#
loop_
_entity.id
_entity.type
_entity.pdbx_description
1 polymer ?
#
loop_
_entity_poly.entity_id
_entity_poly.type
_entity_poly.pdbx_seq_one_letter_code
_entity_poly.pdbx_strand_id
1 'polypeptide(L)'
;LVRKITKDQHLQYIVDRYATYSGSDPRKAPAPLLTIPFIESAFGAWHIKGGLGNLANALGQRAKELGVEIHLETKVKEIIVNGGVAVGVKLASGEKITADVVVANADAKVVYNDLIPQHVKYANKERKKLAKHSASFSGFSLFLGLDNSKISGEIPKLSHHNIWFPDDYDQEFKSLFDSKTPVADPTIYICSPSDETMVPESGFESWSVLINAPLHDPKNGMDWSQIENKYAEKIIEKLDRLGLKVSERLAYFEFRSPKDLQEIVGAPGGSIYGTSSNGARAAFFRAKNRSDISNLYLVGGSTHPGGGLPLVGISAEIVSNAID
;
A
#
# COMPACT_ATOMS: atom_id res chain seq x y z
N LEU A 1 -23.14 1.74 -9.55
CA LEU A 1 -24.10 1.12 -8.63
C LEU A 1 -24.55 2.12 -7.57
N VAL A 2 -23.64 2.76 -6.82
CA VAL A 2 -23.93 3.67 -5.69
C VAL A 2 -24.89 4.78 -6.09
N ARG A 3 -24.63 5.47 -7.22
CA ARG A 3 -25.47 6.55 -7.76
C ARG A 3 -26.92 6.13 -8.14
N LYS A 4 -27.18 4.82 -8.19
CA LYS A 4 -28.54 4.26 -8.34
C LYS A 4 -29.27 4.05 -7.02
N ILE A 5 -28.49 3.89 -5.92
CA ILE A 5 -29.01 3.55 -4.59
C ILE A 5 -29.26 4.83 -3.78
N THR A 6 -28.34 5.78 -3.83
CA THR A 6 -28.48 7.06 -3.10
C THR A 6 -28.21 8.26 -4.00
N LYS A 7 -28.89 9.38 -3.70
CA LYS A 7 -28.65 10.70 -4.31
C LYS A 7 -27.79 11.61 -3.43
N ASP A 8 -27.57 11.22 -2.18
CA ASP A 8 -26.71 11.95 -1.27
C ASP A 8 -25.26 11.83 -1.71
N GLN A 9 -24.61 12.96 -1.97
CA GLN A 9 -23.25 13.04 -2.50
C GLN A 9 -22.21 12.54 -1.47
N HIS A 10 -22.41 12.82 -0.19
CA HIS A 10 -21.48 12.39 0.85
C HIS A 10 -21.48 10.87 0.98
N LEU A 11 -22.66 10.25 0.96
CA LEU A 11 -22.76 8.79 0.97
C LEU A 11 -22.13 8.18 -0.30
N GLN A 12 -22.28 8.84 -1.47
CA GLN A 12 -21.61 8.39 -2.69
C GLN A 12 -20.09 8.43 -2.52
N TYR A 13 -19.53 9.51 -2.00
CA TYR A 13 -18.08 9.67 -1.80
C TYR A 13 -17.51 8.66 -0.81
N ILE A 14 -18.21 8.44 0.32
CA ILE A 14 -17.78 7.45 1.32
C ILE A 14 -17.75 6.04 0.71
N VAL A 15 -18.77 5.66 -0.05
CA VAL A 15 -18.81 4.34 -0.67
C VAL A 15 -17.79 4.21 -1.82
N ASP A 16 -17.66 5.23 -2.66
CA ASP A 16 -16.67 5.28 -3.75
C ASP A 16 -15.22 5.21 -3.19
N ARG A 17 -14.98 5.75 -1.98
CA ARG A 17 -13.70 5.68 -1.28
C ARG A 17 -13.21 4.24 -1.09
N TYR A 18 -14.10 3.29 -0.88
CA TYR A 18 -13.70 1.88 -0.68
C TYR A 18 -13.03 1.25 -1.91
N ALA A 19 -13.23 1.79 -3.11
CA ALA A 19 -12.47 1.37 -4.28
C ALA A 19 -10.97 1.64 -4.14
N THR A 20 -10.60 2.67 -3.37
CA THR A 20 -9.20 3.04 -3.14
C THR A 20 -8.45 2.05 -2.26
N TYR A 21 -9.15 1.23 -1.45
CA TYR A 21 -8.56 0.13 -0.68
C TYR A 21 -8.00 -1.01 -1.55
N SER A 22 -8.29 -0.98 -2.84
CA SER A 22 -7.68 -1.87 -3.83
C SER A 22 -6.87 -1.11 -4.88
N GLY A 23 -6.57 0.16 -4.63
CA GLY A 23 -5.84 1.03 -5.55
C GLY A 23 -6.55 1.26 -6.87
N SER A 24 -7.90 1.33 -6.84
CA SER A 24 -8.75 1.31 -8.01
C SER A 24 -9.55 2.60 -8.19
N ASP A 25 -9.98 2.84 -9.42
CA ASP A 25 -10.85 3.91 -9.82
C ASP A 25 -12.31 3.53 -9.51
N PRO A 26 -13.04 4.24 -8.63
CA PRO A 26 -14.42 3.93 -8.29
C PRO A 26 -15.36 3.95 -9.50
N ARG A 27 -15.02 4.71 -10.56
CA ARG A 27 -15.78 4.74 -11.82
C ARG A 27 -15.72 3.42 -12.59
N LYS A 28 -14.68 2.57 -12.31
CA LYS A 28 -14.39 1.30 -12.99
C LYS A 28 -14.36 0.12 -12.03
N ALA A 29 -14.44 0.36 -10.73
CA ALA A 29 -14.35 -0.66 -9.70
C ALA A 29 -15.56 -1.61 -9.71
N PRO A 30 -15.37 -2.93 -9.53
CA PRO A 30 -16.46 -3.88 -9.50
C PRO A 30 -17.21 -3.85 -8.17
N ALA A 31 -18.54 -4.11 -8.24
CA ALA A 31 -19.43 -4.11 -7.06
C ALA A 31 -19.01 -5.04 -5.90
N PRO A 32 -18.35 -6.20 -6.11
CA PRO A 32 -17.87 -7.02 -4.99
C PRO A 32 -16.95 -6.30 -4.00
N LEU A 33 -16.31 -5.17 -4.36
CA LEU A 33 -15.55 -4.37 -3.40
C LEU A 33 -16.40 -3.78 -2.27
N LEU A 34 -17.72 -3.75 -2.41
CA LEU A 34 -18.64 -3.39 -1.32
C LEU A 34 -18.66 -4.38 -0.16
N THR A 35 -18.03 -5.54 -0.29
CA THR A 35 -17.79 -6.44 0.84
C THR A 35 -16.83 -5.83 1.88
N ILE A 36 -15.94 -4.90 1.49
CA ILE A 36 -15.01 -4.25 2.40
C ILE A 36 -15.76 -3.46 3.50
N PRO A 37 -16.61 -2.46 3.15
CA PRO A 37 -17.38 -1.74 4.17
C PRO A 37 -18.32 -2.64 4.97
N PHE A 38 -18.84 -3.70 4.35
CA PHE A 38 -19.64 -4.70 5.09
C PHE A 38 -18.80 -5.39 6.18
N ILE A 39 -17.59 -5.86 5.85
CA ILE A 39 -16.71 -6.54 6.80
C ILE A 39 -16.31 -5.58 7.93
N GLU A 40 -15.94 -4.35 7.62
CA GLU A 40 -15.59 -3.35 8.64
C GLU A 40 -16.77 -3.06 9.58
N SER A 41 -17.98 -2.94 9.03
CA SER A 41 -19.19 -2.70 9.83
C SER A 41 -19.62 -3.91 10.65
N ALA A 42 -19.51 -5.12 10.10
CA ALA A 42 -20.00 -6.34 10.73
C ALA A 42 -19.03 -6.91 11.79
N PHE A 43 -17.73 -6.77 11.57
CA PHE A 43 -16.68 -7.37 12.40
C PHE A 43 -15.84 -6.34 13.16
N GLY A 44 -15.96 -5.05 12.83
CA GLY A 44 -15.21 -3.96 13.45
C GLY A 44 -13.79 -3.78 12.87
N ALA A 45 -13.15 -2.72 13.35
CA ALA A 45 -11.74 -2.41 13.11
C ALA A 45 -11.07 -2.14 14.46
N TRP A 46 -9.78 -2.50 14.58
CA TRP A 46 -9.08 -2.51 15.84
C TRP A 46 -7.77 -1.74 15.75
N HIS A 47 -7.52 -0.89 16.73
CA HIS A 47 -6.23 -0.23 16.89
C HIS A 47 -5.28 -1.12 17.70
N ILE A 48 -4.03 -1.20 17.24
CA ILE A 48 -2.97 -1.88 17.99
C ILE A 48 -2.24 -0.82 18.82
N LYS A 49 -2.22 -1.00 20.14
CA LYS A 49 -1.52 -0.08 21.05
C LYS A 49 -0.05 0.08 20.63
N GLY A 50 0.39 1.32 20.47
CA GLY A 50 1.70 1.66 19.94
C GLY A 50 1.86 1.55 18.42
N GLY A 51 0.74 1.36 17.71
CA GLY A 51 0.69 1.35 16.25
C GLY A 51 0.99 0.00 15.59
N LEU A 52 0.82 -0.05 14.27
CA LEU A 52 1.00 -1.26 13.44
C LEU A 52 2.42 -1.83 13.47
N GLY A 53 3.44 -1.04 13.80
CA GLY A 53 4.81 -1.51 13.98
C GLY A 53 4.91 -2.61 15.03
N ASN A 54 4.09 -2.54 16.08
CA ASN A 54 4.06 -3.56 17.14
C ASN A 54 3.53 -4.91 16.65
N LEU A 55 2.64 -4.94 15.63
CA LEU A 55 2.24 -6.19 15.00
C LEU A 55 3.43 -6.85 14.28
N ALA A 56 4.18 -6.07 13.51
CA ALA A 56 5.38 -6.57 12.81
C ALA A 56 6.43 -7.09 13.80
N ASN A 57 6.67 -6.36 14.88
CA ASN A 57 7.59 -6.77 15.95
C ASN A 57 7.15 -8.09 16.61
N ALA A 58 5.86 -8.21 16.95
CA ALA A 58 5.31 -9.41 17.57
C ALA A 58 5.42 -10.64 16.63
N LEU A 59 5.13 -10.47 15.34
CA LEU A 59 5.29 -11.53 14.34
C LEU A 59 6.77 -11.92 14.17
N GLY A 60 7.68 -10.95 14.11
CA GLY A 60 9.12 -11.19 14.04
C GLY A 60 9.65 -11.91 15.26
N GLN A 61 9.21 -11.53 16.46
CA GLN A 61 9.54 -12.22 17.71
C GLN A 61 9.03 -13.68 17.68
N ARG A 62 7.78 -13.88 17.29
CA ARG A 62 7.19 -15.21 17.20
C ARG A 62 7.90 -16.10 16.19
N ALA A 63 8.30 -15.55 15.05
CA ALA A 63 9.09 -16.28 14.06
C ALA A 63 10.41 -16.78 14.64
N LYS A 64 11.15 -15.93 15.38
CA LYS A 64 12.39 -16.33 16.06
C LYS A 64 12.17 -17.42 17.09
N GLU A 65 11.10 -17.34 17.88
CA GLU A 65 10.73 -18.37 18.87
C GLU A 65 10.46 -19.74 18.21
N LEU A 66 10.00 -19.73 16.96
CA LEU A 66 9.77 -20.92 16.14
C LEU A 66 11.03 -21.39 15.39
N GLY A 67 12.19 -20.77 15.62
CA GLY A 67 13.45 -21.15 15.00
C GLY A 67 13.68 -20.58 13.60
N VAL A 68 12.90 -19.58 13.19
CA VAL A 68 13.10 -18.90 11.88
C VAL A 68 14.33 -18.00 11.97
N GLU A 69 15.28 -18.18 11.07
CA GLU A 69 16.42 -17.29 10.90
C GLU A 69 16.01 -16.08 10.06
N ILE A 70 16.22 -14.88 10.59
CA ILE A 70 15.89 -13.62 9.93
C ILE A 70 17.18 -12.88 9.58
N HIS A 71 17.44 -12.73 8.28
CA HIS A 71 18.60 -12.02 7.74
C HIS A 71 18.15 -10.64 7.21
N LEU A 72 18.41 -9.58 7.97
CA LEU A 72 18.16 -8.20 7.55
C LEU A 72 19.26 -7.71 6.62
N GLU A 73 18.98 -6.63 5.87
CA GLU A 73 19.91 -6.02 4.90
C GLU A 73 20.48 -7.02 3.86
N THR A 74 19.76 -8.12 3.66
CA THR A 74 20.18 -9.23 2.80
C THR A 74 19.33 -9.27 1.54
N LYS A 75 19.76 -8.51 0.52
CA LYS A 75 19.01 -8.36 -0.73
C LYS A 75 19.14 -9.60 -1.62
N VAL A 76 18.00 -10.23 -1.93
CA VAL A 76 17.92 -11.27 -2.96
C VAL A 76 17.97 -10.62 -4.34
N LYS A 77 18.87 -11.12 -5.20
CA LYS A 77 19.07 -10.66 -6.59
C LYS A 77 18.39 -11.57 -7.60
N GLU A 78 18.29 -12.86 -7.30
CA GLU A 78 17.81 -13.87 -8.27
C GLU A 78 17.19 -15.06 -7.55
N ILE A 79 16.13 -15.61 -8.11
CA ILE A 79 15.58 -16.94 -7.77
C ILE A 79 16.22 -17.95 -8.71
N ILE A 80 16.94 -18.93 -8.14
CA ILE A 80 17.64 -19.97 -8.89
C ILE A 80 16.63 -21.02 -9.35
N VAL A 81 16.53 -21.18 -10.67
CA VAL A 81 15.57 -22.14 -11.28
C VAL A 81 16.35 -23.13 -12.14
N ASN A 82 16.24 -24.41 -11.80
CA ASN A 82 16.84 -25.54 -12.54
C ASN A 82 15.75 -26.45 -13.08
N GLY A 83 15.68 -26.67 -14.39
CA GLY A 83 14.69 -27.58 -14.99
C GLY A 83 13.22 -27.25 -14.68
N GLY A 84 12.90 -25.97 -14.39
CA GLY A 84 11.54 -25.55 -14.03
C GLY A 84 11.21 -25.69 -12.53
N VAL A 85 12.21 -25.97 -11.69
CA VAL A 85 12.09 -26.05 -10.22
C VAL A 85 12.91 -24.95 -9.57
N ALA A 86 12.33 -24.20 -8.63
CA ALA A 86 13.07 -23.27 -7.78
C ALA A 86 13.86 -24.09 -6.74
N VAL A 87 15.16 -23.80 -6.64
CA VAL A 87 16.10 -24.55 -5.80
C VAL A 87 16.86 -23.67 -4.81
N GLY A 88 16.49 -22.40 -4.71
CA GLY A 88 17.10 -21.44 -3.80
C GLY A 88 17.16 -20.03 -4.39
N VAL A 89 17.97 -19.19 -3.77
CA VAL A 89 18.13 -17.79 -4.16
C VAL A 89 19.61 -17.42 -4.25
N LYS A 90 19.91 -16.39 -5.05
CA LYS A 90 21.21 -15.74 -5.11
C LYS A 90 21.12 -14.34 -4.54
N LEU A 91 21.98 -14.04 -3.59
CA LEU A 91 22.03 -12.72 -2.96
C LEU A 91 22.76 -11.69 -3.84
N ALA A 92 22.61 -10.42 -3.52
CA ALA A 92 23.35 -9.35 -4.16
C ALA A 92 24.88 -9.45 -3.94
N SER A 93 25.30 -10.05 -2.83
CA SER A 93 26.71 -10.39 -2.52
C SER A 93 27.31 -11.44 -3.47
N GLY A 94 26.48 -12.18 -4.20
CA GLY A 94 26.85 -13.31 -5.03
C GLY A 94 26.71 -14.68 -4.35
N GLU A 95 26.49 -14.72 -3.06
CA GLU A 95 26.22 -15.93 -2.30
C GLU A 95 24.95 -16.63 -2.79
N LYS A 96 24.95 -17.97 -2.73
CA LYS A 96 23.77 -18.79 -3.07
C LYS A 96 23.29 -19.52 -1.84
N ILE A 97 21.99 -19.41 -1.60
CA ILE A 97 21.29 -20.16 -0.53
C ILE A 97 20.39 -21.17 -1.21
N THR A 98 20.61 -22.45 -0.92
CA THR A 98 19.76 -23.54 -1.42
C THR A 98 18.54 -23.69 -0.53
N ALA A 99 17.40 -24.04 -1.13
CA ALA A 99 16.15 -24.27 -0.43
C ALA A 99 15.27 -25.27 -1.21
N ASP A 100 14.51 -26.07 -0.50
CA ASP A 100 13.54 -27.02 -1.07
C ASP A 100 12.31 -26.25 -1.61
N VAL A 101 11.95 -25.14 -0.95
CA VAL A 101 10.83 -24.27 -1.31
C VAL A 101 11.27 -22.82 -1.24
N VAL A 102 10.85 -22.00 -2.21
CA VAL A 102 11.05 -20.57 -2.21
C VAL A 102 9.67 -19.88 -2.12
N VAL A 103 9.48 -19.05 -1.11
CA VAL A 103 8.30 -18.21 -0.95
C VAL A 103 8.70 -16.73 -1.15
N ALA A 104 8.16 -16.09 -2.17
CA ALA A 104 8.48 -14.72 -2.52
C ALA A 104 7.36 -13.76 -2.06
N ASN A 105 7.68 -12.82 -1.17
CA ASN A 105 6.78 -11.75 -0.73
C ASN A 105 7.16 -10.39 -1.37
N ALA A 106 7.79 -10.38 -2.52
CA ALA A 106 7.98 -9.18 -3.33
C ALA A 106 6.79 -8.97 -4.27
N ASP A 107 6.68 -7.76 -4.86
CA ASP A 107 5.65 -7.53 -5.89
C ASP A 107 5.76 -8.57 -7.01
N ALA A 108 4.62 -9.11 -7.45
CA ALA A 108 4.61 -10.18 -8.44
C ALA A 108 5.30 -9.80 -9.76
N LYS A 109 5.24 -8.52 -10.17
CA LYS A 109 5.97 -8.05 -11.36
C LYS A 109 7.47 -8.08 -11.13
N VAL A 110 7.93 -7.73 -9.93
CA VAL A 110 9.35 -7.83 -9.53
C VAL A 110 9.81 -9.29 -9.53
N VAL A 111 9.03 -10.17 -8.92
CA VAL A 111 9.37 -11.61 -8.91
C VAL A 111 9.56 -12.14 -10.32
N TYR A 112 8.58 -11.93 -11.20
CA TYR A 112 8.62 -12.51 -12.53
C TYR A 112 9.55 -11.80 -13.52
N ASN A 113 9.75 -10.49 -13.40
CA ASN A 113 10.55 -9.73 -14.36
C ASN A 113 12.00 -9.52 -13.93
N ASP A 114 12.25 -9.39 -12.61
CA ASP A 114 13.54 -8.97 -12.10
C ASP A 114 14.25 -10.10 -11.33
N LEU A 115 13.52 -10.88 -10.53
CA LEU A 115 14.12 -11.95 -9.71
C LEU A 115 14.23 -13.29 -10.47
N ILE A 116 13.34 -13.58 -11.42
CA ILE A 116 13.45 -14.79 -12.25
C ILE A 116 14.18 -14.44 -13.54
N PRO A 117 15.31 -15.10 -13.87
CA PRO A 117 16.09 -14.81 -15.07
C PRO A 117 15.24 -14.88 -16.34
N GLN A 118 15.51 -14.00 -17.32
CA GLN A 118 14.71 -13.86 -18.54
C GLN A 118 14.68 -15.13 -19.41
N HIS A 119 15.74 -15.96 -19.35
CA HIS A 119 15.79 -17.22 -20.10
C HIS A 119 14.88 -18.33 -19.54
N VAL A 120 14.34 -18.15 -18.32
CA VAL A 120 13.42 -19.12 -17.70
C VAL A 120 12.05 -19.02 -18.36
N LYS A 121 11.78 -19.92 -19.31
CA LYS A 121 10.56 -19.90 -20.13
C LYS A 121 9.27 -20.17 -19.34
N TYR A 122 9.34 -20.90 -18.24
CA TYR A 122 8.22 -21.18 -17.34
C TYR A 122 7.55 -19.92 -16.79
N ALA A 123 8.30 -18.82 -16.63
CA ALA A 123 7.77 -17.52 -16.20
C ALA A 123 7.01 -16.74 -17.28
N ASN A 124 7.18 -17.08 -18.57
CA ASN A 124 6.74 -16.22 -19.68
C ASN A 124 5.22 -16.03 -19.75
N LYS A 125 4.46 -17.02 -19.36
CA LYS A 125 2.99 -16.95 -19.34
C LYS A 125 2.52 -15.90 -18.34
N GLU A 126 3.07 -15.92 -17.13
CA GLU A 126 2.70 -14.98 -16.07
C GLU A 126 3.24 -13.58 -16.36
N ARG A 127 4.47 -13.45 -16.91
CA ARG A 127 5.01 -12.16 -17.41
C ARG A 127 4.05 -11.50 -18.40
N LYS A 128 3.58 -12.25 -19.40
CA LYS A 128 2.62 -11.76 -20.42
C LYS A 128 1.27 -11.37 -19.80
N LYS A 129 0.82 -12.11 -18.78
CA LYS A 129 -0.42 -11.80 -18.07
C LYS A 129 -0.25 -10.51 -17.26
N LEU A 130 0.79 -10.39 -16.45
CA LEU A 130 1.07 -9.23 -15.61
C LEU A 130 1.31 -7.94 -16.43
N ALA A 131 1.88 -8.06 -17.62
CA ALA A 131 2.07 -6.93 -18.53
C ALA A 131 0.75 -6.32 -19.05
N LYS A 132 -0.34 -7.10 -19.09
CA LYS A 132 -1.66 -6.62 -19.54
C LYS A 132 -2.45 -5.86 -18.47
N HIS A 133 -2.03 -5.93 -17.22
CA HIS A 133 -2.75 -5.32 -16.10
C HIS A 133 -2.07 -4.02 -15.67
N SER A 134 -2.87 -2.96 -15.55
CA SER A 134 -2.43 -1.70 -14.98
C SER A 134 -2.04 -1.88 -13.51
N ALA A 135 -1.02 -1.16 -13.07
CA ALA A 135 -0.73 -1.07 -11.64
C ALA A 135 -1.82 -0.28 -10.91
N SER A 136 -1.95 -0.51 -9.62
CA SER A 136 -2.68 0.38 -8.71
C SER A 136 -2.00 1.74 -8.68
N PHE A 137 -2.70 2.76 -8.21
CA PHE A 137 -2.03 4.00 -7.86
C PHE A 137 -1.07 3.80 -6.66
N SER A 138 -0.31 4.83 -6.36
CA SER A 138 0.58 4.92 -5.21
C SER A 138 -0.05 5.75 -4.09
N GLY A 139 0.70 5.94 -3.00
CA GLY A 139 0.35 6.84 -1.90
C GLY A 139 1.41 7.91 -1.70
N PHE A 140 0.99 9.06 -1.19
CA PHE A 140 1.86 10.05 -0.62
C PHE A 140 1.46 10.21 0.86
N SER A 141 2.38 9.91 1.77
CA SER A 141 2.10 9.91 3.21
C SER A 141 2.89 10.98 3.92
N LEU A 142 2.25 11.65 4.91
CA LEU A 142 2.96 12.51 5.85
C LEU A 142 2.82 11.92 7.25
N PHE A 143 3.87 12.02 8.03
CA PHE A 143 3.92 11.65 9.44
C PHE A 143 4.20 12.92 10.23
N LEU A 144 3.23 13.33 11.05
CA LEU A 144 3.24 14.61 11.76
C LEU A 144 3.23 14.37 13.25
N GLY A 145 4.19 14.94 13.95
CA GLY A 145 4.14 15.11 15.40
C GLY A 145 3.72 16.55 15.70
N LEU A 146 2.65 16.74 16.42
CA LEU A 146 2.05 18.05 16.71
C LEU A 146 2.13 18.34 18.21
N ASP A 147 2.60 19.54 18.56
CA ASP A 147 2.70 20.03 19.92
C ASP A 147 1.60 21.08 20.17
N ASN A 148 0.61 20.70 20.93
CA ASN A 148 -0.55 21.54 21.23
C ASN A 148 -0.23 22.71 22.17
N SER A 149 0.91 22.71 22.87
CA SER A 149 1.34 23.82 23.71
C SER A 149 1.73 25.06 22.90
N LYS A 150 2.02 24.92 21.61
CA LYS A 150 2.45 26.00 20.72
C LYS A 150 1.32 26.92 20.26
N ILE A 151 0.05 26.50 20.44
CA ILE A 151 -1.10 27.31 20.05
C ILE A 151 -1.92 27.75 21.26
N SER A 152 -2.49 28.95 21.15
CA SER A 152 -3.49 29.46 22.09
C SER A 152 -4.89 29.22 21.53
N GLY A 153 -5.84 28.89 22.41
CA GLY A 153 -7.23 28.68 22.06
C GLY A 153 -7.59 27.22 21.80
N GLU A 154 -8.68 27.01 21.06
CA GLU A 154 -9.23 25.68 20.86
C GLU A 154 -8.35 24.82 19.94
N ILE A 155 -8.05 23.61 20.40
CA ILE A 155 -7.34 22.58 19.64
C ILE A 155 -8.39 21.85 18.79
N PRO A 156 -8.20 21.73 17.46
CA PRO A 156 -9.08 20.97 16.61
C PRO A 156 -9.15 19.50 17.04
N LYS A 157 -10.33 19.03 17.41
CA LYS A 157 -10.52 17.62 17.81
C LYS A 157 -10.80 16.76 16.58
N LEU A 158 -9.96 15.77 16.37
CA LEU A 158 -10.16 14.74 15.36
C LEU A 158 -10.69 13.44 15.98
N SER A 159 -11.46 12.70 15.19
CA SER A 159 -11.73 11.28 15.45
C SER A 159 -10.48 10.46 15.11
N HIS A 160 -10.48 9.16 15.42
CA HIS A 160 -9.37 8.27 15.04
C HIS A 160 -9.13 8.29 13.52
N HIS A 161 -10.22 8.25 12.73
CA HIS A 161 -10.19 8.33 11.26
C HIS A 161 -10.97 9.54 10.77
N ASN A 162 -10.36 10.33 9.91
CA ASN A 162 -10.93 11.56 9.37
C ASN A 162 -10.67 11.62 7.87
N ILE A 163 -11.66 12.06 7.10
CA ILE A 163 -11.55 12.16 5.65
C ILE A 163 -12.12 13.50 5.19
N TRP A 164 -11.36 14.26 4.44
CA TRP A 164 -11.82 15.44 3.72
C TRP A 164 -11.82 15.16 2.23
N PHE A 165 -12.99 15.22 1.63
CA PHE A 165 -13.15 15.07 0.20
C PHE A 165 -13.01 16.42 -0.50
N PRO A 166 -12.48 16.47 -1.75
CA PRO A 166 -12.55 17.65 -2.59
C PRO A 166 -13.97 17.88 -3.10
N ASP A 167 -14.26 19.08 -3.62
CA ASP A 167 -15.55 19.40 -4.23
C ASP A 167 -15.83 18.51 -5.46
N ASP A 168 -14.83 18.29 -6.31
CA ASP A 168 -14.89 17.34 -7.44
C ASP A 168 -14.04 16.10 -7.18
N TYR A 169 -14.65 15.08 -6.55
CA TYR A 169 -13.97 13.83 -6.26
C TYR A 169 -13.60 13.01 -7.52
N ASP A 170 -14.36 13.13 -8.60
CA ASP A 170 -14.07 12.45 -9.86
C ASP A 170 -12.77 12.98 -10.51
N GLN A 171 -12.42 14.25 -10.29
CA GLN A 171 -11.19 14.87 -10.79
C GLN A 171 -9.93 14.22 -10.18
N GLU A 172 -9.98 13.77 -8.94
CA GLU A 172 -8.88 13.01 -8.31
C GLU A 172 -8.52 11.78 -9.15
N PHE A 173 -9.52 11.00 -9.55
CA PHE A 173 -9.29 9.77 -10.33
C PHE A 173 -8.89 10.02 -11.78
N LYS A 174 -9.33 11.14 -12.37
CA LYS A 174 -8.81 11.59 -13.68
C LYS A 174 -7.31 11.92 -13.57
N SER A 175 -6.92 12.61 -12.51
CA SER A 175 -5.49 12.93 -12.26
C SER A 175 -4.65 11.67 -12.05
N LEU A 176 -5.14 10.71 -11.27
CA LEU A 176 -4.40 9.49 -10.94
C LEU A 176 -4.24 8.53 -12.13
N PHE A 177 -5.31 8.32 -12.91
CA PHE A 177 -5.37 7.25 -13.90
C PHE A 177 -5.27 7.73 -15.34
N ASP A 178 -5.81 8.90 -15.64
CA ASP A 178 -5.90 9.40 -17.02
C ASP A 178 -4.70 10.32 -17.33
N SER A 179 -4.52 11.41 -16.58
CA SER A 179 -3.38 12.34 -16.80
C SER A 179 -2.09 11.94 -16.08
N LYS A 180 -2.17 11.08 -15.07
CA LYS A 180 -1.03 10.61 -14.24
C LYS A 180 -0.23 11.77 -13.63
N THR A 181 -0.94 12.74 -13.09
CA THR A 181 -0.39 13.94 -12.45
C THR A 181 -0.74 13.98 -10.98
N PRO A 182 0.05 14.65 -10.13
CA PRO A 182 -0.29 14.88 -8.74
C PRO A 182 -1.65 15.55 -8.63
N VAL A 183 -2.47 15.08 -7.70
CA VAL A 183 -3.82 15.61 -7.52
C VAL A 183 -3.73 17.03 -6.97
N ALA A 184 -4.36 17.98 -7.66
CA ALA A 184 -4.29 19.40 -7.28
C ALA A 184 -5.04 19.67 -5.98
N ASP A 185 -6.21 19.06 -5.82
CA ASP A 185 -7.06 19.11 -4.63
C ASP A 185 -7.41 17.69 -4.19
N PRO A 186 -6.50 17.00 -3.47
CA PRO A 186 -6.69 15.59 -3.13
C PRO A 186 -7.66 15.39 -1.98
N THR A 187 -8.28 14.22 -1.96
CA THR A 187 -8.85 13.67 -0.71
C THR A 187 -7.73 13.48 0.31
N ILE A 188 -7.95 13.99 1.51
CA ILE A 188 -7.02 13.81 2.63
C ILE A 188 -7.63 12.84 3.63
N TYR A 189 -6.91 11.76 3.92
CA TYR A 189 -7.21 10.87 5.02
C TYR A 189 -6.21 11.12 6.15
N ILE A 190 -6.70 11.25 7.39
CA ILE A 190 -5.86 11.38 8.59
C ILE A 190 -6.27 10.28 9.57
N CYS A 191 -5.28 9.51 10.00
CA CYS A 191 -5.34 8.69 11.20
C CYS A 191 -4.72 9.49 12.36
N SER A 192 -5.56 9.78 13.36
CA SER A 192 -5.17 10.51 14.59
C SER A 192 -5.51 9.64 15.79
N PRO A 193 -4.67 8.66 16.14
CA PRO A 193 -4.94 7.75 17.25
C PRO A 193 -4.82 8.49 18.58
N SER A 194 -5.78 8.26 19.48
CA SER A 194 -5.70 8.70 20.88
C SER A 194 -4.91 7.68 21.70
N ASP A 195 -3.66 7.44 21.32
CA ASP A 195 -2.77 6.46 21.94
C ASP A 195 -1.55 7.16 22.54
N GLU A 196 -1.55 7.29 23.86
CA GLU A 196 -0.49 7.97 24.61
C GLU A 196 0.90 7.32 24.42
N THR A 197 0.97 6.06 23.98
CA THR A 197 2.24 5.37 23.72
C THR A 197 2.86 5.74 22.37
N MET A 198 2.13 6.48 21.53
CA MET A 198 2.59 6.96 20.21
C MET A 198 3.04 8.41 20.21
N VAL A 199 3.09 9.05 21.38
CA VAL A 199 3.53 10.44 21.57
C VAL A 199 4.56 10.52 22.67
N PRO A 200 5.48 11.53 22.66
CA PRO A 200 6.53 11.65 23.69
C PRO A 200 5.95 11.99 25.06
N GLU A 201 4.90 12.80 25.13
CA GLU A 201 4.25 13.24 26.36
C GLU A 201 2.84 13.77 26.10
N SER A 202 2.11 14.04 27.18
CA SER A 202 0.77 14.64 27.09
C SER A 202 0.81 16.00 26.40
N GLY A 203 -0.19 16.27 25.58
CA GLY A 203 -0.26 17.51 24.77
C GLY A 203 0.32 17.36 23.36
N PHE A 204 0.96 16.24 23.05
CA PHE A 204 1.36 15.91 21.69
C PHE A 204 0.31 15.05 20.99
N GLU A 205 0.28 15.16 19.66
CA GLU A 205 -0.49 14.28 18.77
C GLU A 205 0.42 13.68 17.69
N SER A 206 0.14 12.45 17.31
CA SER A 206 0.79 11.77 16.20
C SER A 206 -0.22 11.51 15.08
N TRP A 207 -0.01 12.12 13.91
CA TRP A 207 -0.90 11.94 12.77
C TRP A 207 -0.22 11.26 11.61
N SER A 208 -0.93 10.31 11.02
CA SER A 208 -0.59 9.70 9.74
C SER A 208 -1.55 10.22 8.67
N VAL A 209 -1.04 10.96 7.71
CA VAL A 209 -1.82 11.55 6.62
C VAL A 209 -1.56 10.75 5.35
N LEU A 210 -2.61 10.36 4.63
CA LEU A 210 -2.49 9.62 3.38
C LEU A 210 -3.27 10.30 2.26
N ILE A 211 -2.61 10.46 1.13
CA ILE A 211 -3.14 11.00 -0.10
C ILE A 211 -2.89 9.99 -1.22
N ASN A 212 -3.89 9.76 -2.09
CA ASN A 212 -3.69 8.95 -3.28
C ASN A 212 -2.78 9.70 -4.26
N ALA A 213 -1.80 9.01 -4.83
CA ALA A 213 -0.78 9.61 -5.67
C ALA A 213 -0.56 8.79 -6.96
N PRO A 214 -0.24 9.43 -8.10
CA PRO A 214 0.19 8.70 -9.30
C PRO A 214 1.54 8.03 -9.06
N LEU A 215 1.81 6.99 -9.84
CA LEU A 215 3.07 6.24 -9.76
C LEU A 215 4.28 7.15 -10.04
N HIS A 216 5.42 6.82 -9.44
CA HIS A 216 6.72 7.36 -9.84
C HIS A 216 7.13 6.73 -11.16
N ASP A 217 7.18 7.52 -12.23
CA ASP A 217 7.51 7.08 -13.60
C ASP A 217 8.28 8.18 -14.35
N PRO A 218 9.54 8.42 -13.98
CA PRO A 218 10.34 9.52 -14.57
C PRO A 218 10.55 9.35 -16.06
N LYS A 219 10.47 8.13 -16.58
CA LYS A 219 10.63 7.86 -18.03
C LYS A 219 9.43 8.39 -18.84
N ASN A 220 8.24 8.48 -18.23
CA ASN A 220 7.02 8.97 -18.85
C ASN A 220 6.54 10.31 -18.25
N GLY A 221 7.42 11.05 -17.57
CA GLY A 221 7.21 12.43 -17.14
C GLY A 221 6.73 12.61 -15.70
N MET A 222 6.46 11.53 -14.94
CA MET A 222 6.06 11.64 -13.54
C MET A 222 7.24 11.38 -12.59
N ASP A 223 8.04 12.39 -12.31
CA ASP A 223 9.20 12.32 -11.43
C ASP A 223 8.92 12.99 -10.08
N TRP A 224 8.63 12.18 -9.07
CA TRP A 224 8.36 12.65 -7.72
C TRP A 224 9.56 13.35 -7.08
N SER A 225 10.79 12.98 -7.42
CA SER A 225 12.00 13.62 -6.87
C SER A 225 12.07 15.14 -7.13
N GLN A 226 11.37 15.61 -8.17
CA GLN A 226 11.35 17.03 -8.54
C GLN A 226 10.30 17.85 -7.78
N ILE A 227 9.29 17.19 -7.20
CA ILE A 227 8.10 17.88 -6.70
C ILE A 227 7.68 17.49 -5.29
N GLU A 228 8.22 16.40 -4.73
CA GLU A 228 7.75 15.82 -3.47
C GLU A 228 7.74 16.80 -2.30
N ASN A 229 8.79 17.63 -2.14
CA ASN A 229 8.85 18.64 -1.09
C ASN A 229 7.73 19.68 -1.23
N LYS A 230 7.57 20.26 -2.44
CA LYS A 230 6.51 21.25 -2.71
C LYS A 230 5.12 20.66 -2.56
N TYR A 231 4.96 19.37 -2.88
CA TYR A 231 3.69 18.71 -2.72
C TYR A 231 3.37 18.48 -1.24
N ALA A 232 4.35 18.12 -0.42
CA ALA A 232 4.21 18.00 1.03
C ALA A 232 3.82 19.33 1.68
N GLU A 233 4.52 20.43 1.33
CA GLU A 233 4.18 21.78 1.78
C GLU A 233 2.74 22.16 1.42
N LYS A 234 2.33 21.91 0.18
CA LYS A 234 0.96 22.16 -0.29
C LYS A 234 -0.10 21.40 0.52
N ILE A 235 0.20 20.15 0.93
CA ILE A 235 -0.72 19.39 1.78
C ILE A 235 -0.82 20.00 3.17
N ILE A 236 0.29 20.42 3.77
CA ILE A 236 0.29 21.14 5.07
C ILE A 236 -0.53 22.42 4.97
N GLU A 237 -0.31 23.23 3.93
CA GLU A 237 -1.12 24.42 3.69
C GLU A 237 -2.62 24.10 3.55
N LYS A 238 -2.97 23.00 2.91
CA LYS A 238 -4.37 22.56 2.81
C LYS A 238 -4.92 22.20 4.19
N LEU A 239 -4.16 21.49 5.03
CA LEU A 239 -4.55 21.17 6.39
C LEU A 239 -4.77 22.44 7.24
N ASP A 240 -3.93 23.45 7.08
CA ASP A 240 -4.10 24.74 7.76
C ASP A 240 -5.36 25.47 7.29
N ARG A 241 -5.65 25.49 5.97
CA ARG A 241 -6.90 26.04 5.43
C ARG A 241 -8.14 25.33 5.96
N LEU A 242 -8.04 24.04 6.31
CA LEU A 242 -9.10 23.28 6.97
C LEU A 242 -9.23 23.61 8.47
N GLY A 243 -8.45 24.55 8.99
CA GLY A 243 -8.48 24.98 10.37
C GLY A 243 -7.71 24.07 11.34
N LEU A 244 -6.89 23.14 10.82
CA LEU A 244 -6.19 22.15 11.64
C LEU A 244 -4.90 22.69 12.28
N LYS A 245 -4.48 23.91 11.95
CA LYS A 245 -3.32 24.62 12.53
C LYS A 245 -2.04 23.77 12.60
N VAL A 246 -1.78 23.03 11.54
CA VAL A 246 -0.65 22.07 11.50
C VAL A 246 0.68 22.80 11.55
N SER A 247 0.86 23.85 10.74
CA SER A 247 2.12 24.60 10.69
C SER A 247 2.49 25.22 12.05
N GLU A 248 1.50 25.70 12.80
CA GLU A 248 1.74 26.32 14.11
C GLU A 248 2.16 25.28 15.17
N ARG A 249 1.63 24.05 15.07
CA ARG A 249 1.85 22.96 16.04
C ARG A 249 2.99 22.02 15.67
N LEU A 250 3.57 22.14 14.48
CA LEU A 250 4.51 21.17 13.96
C LEU A 250 5.75 21.03 14.83
N ALA A 251 6.01 19.84 15.35
CA ALA A 251 7.19 19.45 16.12
C ALA A 251 8.02 18.40 15.40
N TYR A 252 7.39 17.52 14.63
CA TYR A 252 8.03 16.51 13.80
C TYR A 252 7.34 16.44 12.44
N PHE A 253 8.14 16.27 11.39
CA PHE A 253 7.66 16.14 10.03
C PHE A 253 8.51 15.17 9.23
N GLU A 254 7.85 14.22 8.61
CA GLU A 254 8.42 13.30 7.64
C GLU A 254 7.38 12.99 6.58
N PHE A 255 7.79 12.67 5.36
CA PHE A 255 6.89 12.18 4.32
C PHE A 255 7.49 10.98 3.59
N ARG A 256 6.62 10.26 2.87
CA ARG A 256 6.99 9.21 1.93
C ARG A 256 6.26 9.46 0.62
N SER A 257 7.02 9.71 -0.43
CA SER A 257 6.53 9.86 -1.79
C SER A 257 6.41 8.48 -2.48
N PRO A 258 5.74 8.40 -3.63
CA PRO A 258 5.75 7.20 -4.47
C PRO A 258 7.15 6.70 -4.85
N LYS A 259 8.12 7.60 -4.98
CA LYS A 259 9.53 7.25 -5.20
C LYS A 259 10.10 6.52 -3.98
N ASP A 260 9.89 7.06 -2.77
CA ASP A 260 10.36 6.43 -1.53
C ASP A 260 9.72 5.05 -1.34
N LEU A 261 8.41 4.93 -1.61
CA LEU A 261 7.74 3.63 -1.55
C LEU A 261 8.35 2.63 -2.54
N GLN A 262 8.68 3.06 -3.76
CA GLN A 262 9.39 2.20 -4.72
C GLN A 262 10.75 1.74 -4.18
N GLU A 263 11.50 2.62 -3.55
CA GLU A 263 12.83 2.32 -3.00
C GLU A 263 12.74 1.37 -1.79
N ILE A 264 11.77 1.60 -0.89
CA ILE A 264 11.61 0.83 0.34
C ILE A 264 11.03 -0.57 0.09
N VAL A 265 9.95 -0.65 -0.71
CA VAL A 265 9.22 -1.93 -0.89
C VAL A 265 9.48 -2.61 -2.23
N GLY A 266 10.23 -1.96 -3.13
CA GLY A 266 10.57 -2.49 -4.45
C GLY A 266 9.40 -2.55 -5.44
N ALA A 267 8.20 -2.10 -5.07
CA ALA A 267 7.03 -2.15 -5.96
C ALA A 267 7.16 -1.13 -7.10
N PRO A 268 6.93 -1.53 -8.37
CA PRO A 268 7.11 -0.64 -9.51
C PRO A 268 6.28 0.65 -9.40
N GLY A 269 6.95 1.79 -9.47
CA GLY A 269 6.34 3.12 -9.34
C GLY A 269 5.80 3.43 -7.93
N GLY A 270 6.16 2.64 -6.92
CA GLY A 270 5.60 2.76 -5.58
C GLY A 270 4.14 2.32 -5.49
N SER A 271 3.67 1.43 -6.38
CA SER A 271 2.28 0.94 -6.33
C SER A 271 2.02 0.21 -5.01
N ILE A 272 0.88 0.53 -4.35
CA ILE A 272 0.61 0.04 -2.99
C ILE A 272 -0.20 -1.27 -2.93
N TYR A 273 -0.81 -1.68 -4.06
CA TYR A 273 -1.65 -2.88 -4.13
C TYR A 273 -1.33 -3.80 -5.33
N GLY A 274 -0.14 -3.66 -5.93
CA GLY A 274 0.22 -4.39 -7.14
C GLY A 274 -0.66 -4.01 -8.34
N THR A 275 -1.43 -4.93 -8.91
CA THR A 275 -2.36 -4.63 -10.01
C THR A 275 -3.65 -3.98 -9.49
N SER A 276 -4.17 -2.99 -10.22
CA SER A 276 -5.46 -2.37 -9.92
C SER A 276 -6.62 -3.37 -10.15
N SER A 277 -7.71 -3.18 -9.42
CA SER A 277 -8.94 -3.96 -9.59
C SER A 277 -9.96 -3.27 -10.51
N ASN A 278 -9.49 -2.47 -11.48
CA ASN A 278 -10.34 -1.81 -12.46
C ASN A 278 -10.92 -2.82 -13.47
N GLY A 279 -12.26 -2.87 -13.57
CA GLY A 279 -12.99 -3.78 -14.46
C GLY A 279 -13.57 -5.02 -13.75
N ALA A 280 -14.64 -5.55 -14.32
CA ALA A 280 -15.49 -6.58 -13.70
C ALA A 280 -14.77 -7.87 -13.26
N ARG A 281 -13.64 -8.18 -13.88
CA ARG A 281 -12.87 -9.39 -13.58
C ARG A 281 -11.51 -9.12 -12.95
N ALA A 282 -11.07 -7.87 -12.84
CA ALA A 282 -9.71 -7.55 -12.45
C ALA A 282 -9.39 -7.98 -11.00
N ALA A 283 -10.37 -7.92 -10.09
CA ALA A 283 -10.22 -8.37 -8.72
C ALA A 283 -9.86 -9.88 -8.61
N PHE A 284 -10.23 -10.69 -9.61
CA PHE A 284 -9.98 -12.13 -9.62
C PHE A 284 -8.72 -12.55 -10.40
N PHE A 285 -8.09 -11.63 -11.13
CA PHE A 285 -6.94 -11.94 -12.00
C PHE A 285 -5.59 -11.47 -11.45
N ARG A 286 -5.45 -11.41 -10.14
CA ARG A 286 -4.14 -11.18 -9.50
C ARG A 286 -3.18 -12.34 -9.79
N ALA A 287 -1.89 -12.15 -9.55
CA ALA A 287 -0.92 -13.22 -9.63
C ALA A 287 -1.32 -14.37 -8.68
N LYS A 288 -1.13 -15.61 -9.15
CA LYS A 288 -1.43 -16.80 -8.35
C LYS A 288 -0.41 -16.95 -7.24
N ASN A 289 -0.83 -17.54 -6.12
CA ASN A 289 0.08 -17.90 -5.02
C ASN A 289 1.02 -19.04 -5.42
N ARG A 290 0.57 -20.00 -6.24
CA ARG A 290 1.39 -21.09 -6.77
C ARG A 290 1.89 -20.75 -8.16
N SER A 291 3.21 -20.70 -8.34
CA SER A 291 3.85 -20.45 -9.64
C SER A 291 3.73 -21.66 -10.58
N ASP A 292 3.86 -21.42 -11.90
CA ASP A 292 4.10 -22.48 -12.88
C ASP A 292 5.55 -23.04 -12.80
N ILE A 293 6.44 -22.41 -11.97
CA ILE A 293 7.73 -22.94 -11.56
C ILE A 293 7.52 -23.75 -10.28
N SER A 294 7.87 -25.04 -10.30
CA SER A 294 7.71 -25.90 -9.13
C SER A 294 8.50 -25.36 -7.93
N ASN A 295 8.00 -25.56 -6.72
CA ASN A 295 8.58 -25.09 -5.44
C ASN A 295 8.75 -23.57 -5.32
N LEU A 296 8.08 -22.78 -6.18
CA LEU A 296 8.01 -21.34 -6.08
C LEU A 296 6.58 -20.92 -5.75
N TYR A 297 6.44 -20.22 -4.63
CA TYR A 297 5.18 -19.64 -4.18
C TYR A 297 5.32 -18.12 -4.02
N LEU A 298 4.20 -17.40 -4.21
CA LEU A 298 4.12 -15.96 -4.02
C LEU A 298 3.07 -15.64 -2.96
N VAL A 299 3.39 -14.70 -2.07
CA VAL A 299 2.49 -14.21 -1.02
C VAL A 299 2.43 -12.69 -1.05
N GLY A 300 1.45 -12.12 -0.36
CA GLY A 300 1.37 -10.68 -0.12
C GLY A 300 0.36 -9.95 -1.00
N GLY A 301 0.39 -8.61 -0.91
CA GLY A 301 -0.67 -7.74 -1.44
C GLY A 301 -0.79 -7.67 -2.96
N SER A 302 0.25 -8.04 -3.72
CA SER A 302 0.20 -8.08 -5.19
C SER A 302 -0.28 -9.41 -5.75
N THR A 303 -0.47 -10.43 -4.89
CA THR A 303 -0.95 -11.76 -5.24
C THR A 303 -2.40 -11.98 -4.80
N HIS A 304 -2.96 -13.15 -5.11
CA HIS A 304 -4.28 -13.53 -4.61
C HIS A 304 -4.25 -13.72 -3.08
N PRO A 305 -5.28 -13.27 -2.32
CA PRO A 305 -6.50 -12.60 -2.77
C PRO A 305 -6.36 -11.08 -2.96
N GLY A 306 -5.29 -10.45 -2.48
CA GLY A 306 -5.06 -9.01 -2.67
C GLY A 306 -4.34 -8.30 -1.52
N GLY A 307 -4.33 -6.97 -1.54
CA GLY A 307 -3.72 -6.13 -0.51
C GLY A 307 -4.62 -5.85 0.68
N GLY A 308 -4.02 -5.42 1.78
CA GLY A 308 -4.64 -5.18 3.08
C GLY A 308 -4.31 -6.31 4.07
N LEU A 309 -4.15 -5.97 5.35
CA LEU A 309 -3.71 -6.92 6.39
C LEU A 309 -4.50 -8.25 6.41
N PRO A 310 -5.85 -8.24 6.37
CA PRO A 310 -6.60 -9.49 6.36
C PRO A 310 -6.29 -10.35 5.13
N LEU A 311 -6.20 -9.75 3.95
CA LEU A 311 -5.99 -10.48 2.71
C LEU A 311 -4.56 -11.00 2.57
N VAL A 312 -3.56 -10.29 3.07
CA VAL A 312 -2.18 -10.81 3.08
C VAL A 312 -2.02 -11.96 4.07
N GLY A 313 -2.76 -11.95 5.19
CA GLY A 313 -2.86 -13.09 6.10
C GLY A 313 -3.45 -14.33 5.43
N ILE A 314 -4.56 -14.17 4.72
CA ILE A 314 -5.16 -15.25 3.91
C ILE A 314 -4.20 -15.73 2.81
N SER A 315 -3.46 -14.81 2.16
CA SER A 315 -2.44 -15.18 1.18
C SER A 315 -1.36 -16.08 1.78
N ALA A 316 -0.92 -15.80 3.00
CA ALA A 316 0.06 -16.61 3.73
C ALA A 316 -0.52 -17.99 4.08
N GLU A 317 -1.76 -18.06 4.56
CA GLU A 317 -2.45 -19.31 4.88
C GLU A 317 -2.63 -20.21 3.64
N ILE A 318 -3.03 -19.63 2.49
CA ILE A 318 -3.15 -20.37 1.23
C ILE A 318 -1.80 -21.00 0.84
N VAL A 319 -0.70 -20.30 1.01
CA VAL A 319 0.63 -20.81 0.66
C VAL A 319 1.12 -21.84 1.67
N SER A 320 0.92 -21.62 2.96
CA SER A 320 1.25 -22.60 4.01
C SER A 320 0.57 -23.93 3.73
N ASN A 321 -0.76 -23.92 3.52
CA ASN A 321 -1.53 -25.13 3.20
C ASN A 321 -1.18 -25.78 1.82
N ALA A 322 -0.46 -25.07 0.96
CA ALA A 322 -0.05 -25.59 -0.36
C ALA A 322 1.37 -26.18 -0.35
N ILE A 323 2.15 -25.93 0.70
CA ILE A 323 3.50 -26.48 0.91
C ILE A 323 3.43 -27.82 1.64
N ASP A 324 2.46 -27.99 2.54
CA ASP A 324 2.17 -29.24 3.25
C ASP A 324 1.55 -30.27 2.31
#